data_b0741f6bcb6c6f5892d533972e04998b
#
_entry.id   b0741f6bcb6c6f5892d533972e04998b
#
_cell.length_a   1.000
_cell.length_b   1.000
_cell.length_c   1.000
_cell.angle_alpha   90.00
_cell.angle_beta   90.00
_cell.angle_gamma   90.00
#
_symmetry.space_group_name_H-M   'P 1'
#
loop_
_entity.id
_entity.type
_entity.pdbx_description
1 polymer ?
#
loop_
_entity_poly.entity_id
_entity_poly.type
_entity_poly.pdbx_seq_one_letter_code
_entity_poly.pdbx_strand_id
1 'polypeptide(L)'
;TVHTAHDRAEINYLAAYVQDELKPNEKWLIIPSVRFDHSDQFGNEVTSRLATTYNAADDVRIKAVVGQGYKTPTVNELYHFWEMYSGFGSRSGEFYVGNPDLKPEKSLSYEFSIEKDFDENTTVHLGAFRNDLKDMIKEYDTGINTSSAPGLYPGLTNDRIMTYKNIPEATMQGVELSASHKVAKDIYLNLGYNFLDAKDKTEGMRLIDTSRHQITFGVSYQPENIYAWDVSFDLVSHLNYFYRDNERSTMANPVYDTKNFTIANIMTSKYINKDTKIYLGIDNISNHQNFGLFADGSLGRMYRVGMEYKF
;
A
#
# COMPACT_ATOMS: atom_id res chain seq x y z
N THR A 1 0.43 -31.31 -6.16
CA THR A 1 -0.94 -31.46 -6.71
C THR A 1 -1.02 -30.57 -7.93
N VAL A 2 -1.38 -31.11 -9.08
CA VAL A 2 -1.56 -30.32 -10.32
C VAL A 2 -2.96 -29.75 -10.25
N HIS A 3 -3.06 -28.41 -10.19
CA HIS A 3 -4.34 -27.75 -10.23
C HIS A 3 -4.75 -27.55 -11.71
N THR A 4 -5.92 -28.01 -12.06
CA THR A 4 -6.51 -27.78 -13.38
C THR A 4 -7.36 -26.49 -13.32
N ALA A 5 -7.54 -25.84 -14.48
CA ALA A 5 -8.42 -24.68 -14.59
C ALA A 5 -9.82 -24.97 -14.03
N HIS A 6 -10.35 -24.04 -13.26
CA HIS A 6 -11.73 -24.08 -12.76
C HIS A 6 -12.58 -23.11 -13.56
N ASP A 7 -13.68 -23.59 -14.10
CA ASP A 7 -14.62 -22.76 -14.88
C ASP A 7 -15.36 -21.76 -13.97
N ARG A 8 -15.49 -22.09 -12.68
CA ARG A 8 -16.14 -21.23 -11.68
C ARG A 8 -15.60 -21.56 -10.28
N ALA A 9 -15.30 -20.51 -9.50
CA ALA A 9 -15.01 -20.61 -8.08
C ALA A 9 -15.86 -19.57 -7.33
N GLU A 10 -16.40 -19.96 -6.17
CA GLU A 10 -17.25 -19.11 -5.34
C GLU A 10 -16.86 -19.30 -3.87
N ILE A 11 -16.81 -18.21 -3.12
CA ILE A 11 -16.59 -18.20 -1.69
C ILE A 11 -17.64 -17.30 -1.06
N ASN A 12 -18.38 -17.83 -0.11
CA ASN A 12 -19.42 -17.09 0.58
C ASN A 12 -18.92 -16.55 1.91
N TYR A 13 -19.26 -15.30 2.20
CA TYR A 13 -18.87 -14.60 3.41
C TYR A 13 -20.08 -14.05 4.14
N LEU A 14 -20.03 -14.14 5.47
CA LEU A 14 -20.94 -13.46 6.39
C LEU A 14 -20.09 -12.72 7.41
N ALA A 15 -20.45 -11.47 7.71
CA ALA A 15 -19.76 -10.71 8.74
C ALA A 15 -20.73 -9.89 9.58
N ALA A 16 -20.41 -9.76 10.87
CA ALA A 16 -21.10 -8.87 11.79
C ALA A 16 -20.07 -8.12 12.65
N TYR A 17 -20.32 -6.88 12.98
CA TYR A 17 -19.44 -6.11 13.86
C TYR A 17 -20.23 -5.22 14.81
N VAL A 18 -19.59 -4.89 15.92
CA VAL A 18 -20.04 -3.87 16.87
C VAL A 18 -18.89 -2.95 17.20
N GLN A 19 -19.18 -1.66 17.27
CA GLN A 19 -18.24 -0.61 17.66
C GLN A 19 -18.98 0.39 18.53
N ASP A 20 -18.30 0.96 19.53
CA ASP A 20 -18.84 2.01 20.37
C ASP A 20 -17.85 3.17 20.50
N GLU A 21 -18.37 4.36 20.83
CA GLU A 21 -17.60 5.55 21.11
C GLU A 21 -17.82 5.98 22.55
N LEU A 22 -16.87 5.70 23.41
CA LEU A 22 -16.91 6.04 24.83
C LEU A 22 -16.18 7.34 25.08
N LYS A 23 -16.84 8.30 25.71
CA LYS A 23 -16.26 9.58 26.16
C LYS A 23 -16.42 9.69 27.68
N PRO A 24 -15.54 9.03 28.47
CA PRO A 24 -15.62 9.08 29.94
C PRO A 24 -15.54 10.50 30.50
N ASN A 25 -14.86 11.38 29.79
CA ASN A 25 -14.77 12.82 30.02
C ASN A 25 -14.34 13.55 28.74
N GLU A 26 -14.20 14.86 28.78
CA GLU A 26 -13.84 15.70 27.61
C GLU A 26 -12.45 15.40 27.03
N LYS A 27 -11.55 14.78 27.80
CA LYS A 27 -10.18 14.47 27.38
C LYS A 27 -10.03 13.13 26.68
N TRP A 28 -10.94 12.19 26.92
CA TRP A 28 -10.81 10.83 26.41
C TRP A 28 -11.86 10.49 25.37
N LEU A 29 -11.40 9.94 24.25
CA LEU A 29 -12.21 9.18 23.29
C LEU A 29 -11.65 7.77 23.22
N ILE A 30 -12.48 6.75 23.50
CA ILE A 30 -12.12 5.34 23.47
C ILE A 30 -13.08 4.64 22.54
N ILE A 31 -12.55 3.92 21.54
CA ILE A 31 -13.32 3.24 20.50
C ILE A 31 -12.97 1.76 20.52
N PRO A 32 -13.65 0.92 21.31
CA PRO A 32 -13.58 -0.53 21.20
C PRO A 32 -14.39 -1.02 20.00
N SER A 33 -13.91 -2.04 19.31
CA SER A 33 -14.66 -2.74 18.29
C SER A 33 -14.33 -4.23 18.26
N VAL A 34 -15.33 -5.04 17.90
CA VAL A 34 -15.20 -6.48 17.68
C VAL A 34 -15.94 -6.83 16.40
N ARG A 35 -15.31 -7.67 15.58
CA ARG A 35 -15.88 -8.17 14.33
C ARG A 35 -15.79 -9.69 14.31
N PHE A 36 -16.87 -10.31 13.88
CA PHE A 36 -16.98 -11.72 13.55
C PHE A 36 -17.07 -11.88 12.04
N ASP A 37 -16.25 -12.76 11.48
CA ASP A 37 -16.26 -13.15 10.07
C ASP A 37 -16.46 -14.66 9.97
N HIS A 38 -17.32 -15.08 9.04
CA HIS A 38 -17.52 -16.47 8.66
C HIS A 38 -17.30 -16.63 7.16
N SER A 39 -16.59 -17.67 6.77
CA SER A 39 -16.45 -18.10 5.39
C SER A 39 -16.70 -19.59 5.30
N ASP A 40 -17.39 -20.02 4.25
CA ASP A 40 -17.61 -21.45 3.96
C ASP A 40 -16.30 -22.22 3.72
N GLN A 41 -15.27 -21.55 3.26
CA GLN A 41 -13.94 -22.14 3.00
C GLN A 41 -12.96 -22.02 4.17
N PHE A 42 -12.98 -20.89 4.90
CA PHE A 42 -11.95 -20.59 5.93
C PHE A 42 -12.50 -20.64 7.36
N GLY A 43 -13.79 -20.93 7.55
CA GLY A 43 -14.42 -21.03 8.88
C GLY A 43 -14.68 -19.68 9.53
N ASN A 44 -14.51 -19.62 10.85
CA ASN A 44 -14.85 -18.48 11.68
C ASN A 44 -13.61 -17.77 12.18
N GLU A 45 -13.65 -16.44 12.21
CA GLU A 45 -12.62 -15.60 12.82
C GLU A 45 -13.27 -14.47 13.62
N VAL A 46 -12.64 -14.10 14.73
CA VAL A 46 -12.99 -12.94 15.54
C VAL A 46 -11.81 -12.01 15.63
N THR A 47 -12.02 -10.77 15.25
CA THR A 47 -10.98 -9.73 15.37
C THR A 47 -11.47 -8.61 16.28
N SER A 48 -10.55 -8.04 17.05
CA SER A 48 -10.84 -6.94 17.98
C SER A 48 -9.88 -5.77 17.74
N ARG A 49 -10.38 -4.57 18.01
CA ARG A 49 -9.57 -3.34 17.94
C ARG A 49 -9.97 -2.41 19.07
N LEU A 50 -8.96 -1.79 19.68
CA LEU A 50 -9.12 -0.70 20.63
C LEU A 50 -8.32 0.50 20.13
N ALA A 51 -9.01 1.61 19.89
CA ALA A 51 -8.39 2.90 19.59
C ALA A 51 -8.70 3.88 20.71
N THR A 52 -7.74 4.73 21.07
CA THR A 52 -7.94 5.76 22.06
C THR A 52 -7.26 7.06 21.65
N THR A 53 -7.90 8.17 21.94
CA THR A 53 -7.34 9.52 21.84
C THR A 53 -7.44 10.17 23.22
N TYR A 54 -6.34 10.74 23.67
CA TYR A 54 -6.25 11.53 24.88
C TYR A 54 -5.82 12.97 24.57
N ASN A 55 -6.69 13.92 24.80
CA ASN A 55 -6.41 15.36 24.72
C ASN A 55 -5.64 15.78 25.97
N ALA A 56 -4.31 15.72 25.91
CA ALA A 56 -3.44 16.06 27.06
C ALA A 56 -3.49 17.55 27.36
N ALA A 57 -3.61 18.38 26.35
CA ALA A 57 -3.85 19.82 26.40
C ALA A 57 -4.71 20.21 25.16
N ASP A 58 -5.11 21.46 25.06
CA ASP A 58 -5.91 21.97 23.93
C ASP A 58 -5.16 21.85 22.61
N ASP A 59 -3.84 21.86 22.66
CA ASP A 59 -2.91 21.81 21.55
C ASP A 59 -2.14 20.47 21.43
N VAL A 60 -2.43 19.47 22.29
CA VAL A 60 -1.72 18.18 22.33
C VAL A 60 -2.67 17.00 22.35
N ARG A 61 -2.59 16.16 21.34
CA ARG A 61 -3.36 14.92 21.20
C ARG A 61 -2.42 13.71 21.20
N ILE A 62 -2.69 12.73 22.06
CA ILE A 62 -2.00 11.44 22.11
C ILE A 62 -2.97 10.38 21.65
N LYS A 63 -2.53 9.55 20.70
CA LYS A 63 -3.35 8.48 20.14
C LYS A 63 -2.64 7.14 20.31
N ALA A 64 -3.39 6.09 20.64
CA ALA A 64 -2.89 4.73 20.68
C ALA A 64 -3.92 3.78 20.08
N VAL A 65 -3.44 2.79 19.34
CA VAL A 65 -4.26 1.77 18.71
C VAL A 65 -3.60 0.40 18.89
N VAL A 66 -4.41 -0.59 19.26
CA VAL A 66 -4.07 -2.01 19.12
C VAL A 66 -5.21 -2.69 18.39
N GLY A 67 -4.88 -3.51 17.38
CA GLY A 67 -5.92 -4.15 16.58
C GLY A 67 -5.45 -5.39 15.88
N GLN A 68 -6.37 -6.35 15.75
CA GLN A 68 -6.18 -7.56 14.96
C GLN A 68 -6.73 -7.35 13.55
N GLY A 69 -6.04 -7.88 12.55
CA GLY A 69 -6.48 -7.94 11.16
C GLY A 69 -6.62 -9.38 10.67
N TYR A 70 -7.52 -9.56 9.73
CA TYR A 70 -7.80 -10.84 9.10
C TYR A 70 -8.08 -10.60 7.61
N LYS A 71 -7.44 -11.39 6.73
CA LYS A 71 -7.65 -11.33 5.28
C LYS A 71 -7.66 -12.75 4.72
N THR A 72 -8.75 -13.14 4.10
CA THR A 72 -8.84 -14.41 3.37
C THR A 72 -8.09 -14.33 2.04
N PRO A 73 -7.55 -15.46 1.55
CA PRO A 73 -7.08 -15.56 0.18
C PRO A 73 -8.17 -15.16 -0.81
N THR A 74 -7.79 -14.49 -1.88
CA THR A 74 -8.69 -14.17 -3.00
C THR A 74 -8.93 -15.40 -3.87
N VAL A 75 -10.01 -15.39 -4.66
CA VAL A 75 -10.30 -16.44 -5.65
C VAL A 75 -9.14 -16.62 -6.62
N ASN A 76 -8.48 -15.53 -7.00
CA ASN A 76 -7.30 -15.61 -7.87
C ASN A 76 -6.11 -16.29 -7.19
N GLU A 77 -5.80 -15.94 -5.95
CA GLU A 77 -4.70 -16.57 -5.21
C GLU A 77 -4.92 -18.08 -5.00
N LEU A 78 -6.19 -18.51 -4.91
CA LEU A 78 -6.55 -19.92 -4.73
C LEU A 78 -6.61 -20.72 -6.04
N TYR A 79 -7.16 -20.12 -7.11
CA TYR A 79 -7.60 -20.87 -8.30
C TYR A 79 -7.12 -20.28 -9.62
N HIS A 80 -6.19 -19.34 -9.59
CA HIS A 80 -5.60 -18.77 -10.82
C HIS A 80 -4.99 -19.87 -11.69
N PHE A 81 -5.26 -19.83 -12.98
CA PHE A 81 -4.67 -20.75 -13.95
C PHE A 81 -4.60 -20.06 -15.31
N TRP A 82 -3.64 -19.18 -15.49
CA TRP A 82 -3.50 -18.45 -16.72
C TRP A 82 -2.09 -17.87 -16.92
N GLU A 83 -1.75 -17.57 -18.16
CA GLU A 83 -0.53 -16.87 -18.56
C GLU A 83 -0.69 -15.35 -18.38
N MET A 84 0.27 -14.73 -17.70
CA MET A 84 0.28 -13.29 -17.57
C MET A 84 1.02 -12.67 -18.73
N TYR A 85 0.30 -11.91 -19.55
CA TYR A 85 0.89 -11.07 -20.59
C TYR A 85 1.24 -9.71 -20.02
N SER A 86 2.52 -9.36 -19.98
CA SER A 86 2.92 -7.96 -19.77
C SER A 86 2.64 -7.17 -21.05
N GLY A 87 1.74 -6.18 -20.98
CA GLY A 87 1.18 -5.47 -22.14
C GLY A 87 2.12 -4.58 -22.95
N PHE A 88 3.43 -4.69 -22.83
CA PHE A 88 4.40 -3.90 -23.59
C PHE A 88 5.60 -4.75 -24.04
N GLY A 89 5.36 -5.64 -25.01
CA GLY A 89 6.41 -6.12 -25.90
C GLY A 89 7.49 -7.04 -25.33
N SER A 90 7.62 -7.20 -24.05
CA SER A 90 8.40 -8.24 -23.42
C SER A 90 7.44 -9.31 -22.91
N ARG A 91 7.59 -10.51 -23.35
CA ARG A 91 6.90 -11.66 -22.79
C ARG A 91 7.20 -11.70 -21.31
N SER A 92 6.18 -11.72 -20.47
CA SER A 92 6.42 -11.92 -19.04
C SER A 92 7.09 -13.25 -18.80
N GLY A 93 6.82 -14.22 -19.63
CA GLY A 93 7.28 -15.59 -19.43
C GLY A 93 6.85 -16.15 -18.08
N GLU A 94 5.67 -15.78 -17.61
CA GLU A 94 5.12 -16.20 -16.32
C GLU A 94 3.73 -16.80 -16.50
N PHE A 95 3.54 -17.98 -15.93
CA PHE A 95 2.27 -18.67 -15.85
C PHE A 95 1.87 -18.84 -14.38
N TYR A 96 0.72 -18.29 -14.03
CA TYR A 96 0.25 -18.31 -12.63
C TYR A 96 -0.66 -19.51 -12.37
N VAL A 97 -0.36 -20.22 -11.28
CA VAL A 97 -1.15 -21.32 -10.75
C VAL A 97 -1.53 -20.99 -9.33
N GLY A 98 -2.81 -20.91 -9.03
CA GLY A 98 -3.33 -20.67 -7.69
C GLY A 98 -2.96 -21.80 -6.71
N ASN A 99 -3.06 -21.50 -5.42
CA ASN A 99 -2.80 -22.46 -4.35
C ASN A 99 -4.01 -22.58 -3.41
N PRO A 100 -4.84 -23.65 -3.54
CA PRO A 100 -6.01 -23.84 -2.67
C PRO A 100 -5.68 -24.12 -1.20
N ASP A 101 -4.41 -24.45 -0.89
CA ASP A 101 -3.96 -24.75 0.48
C ASP A 101 -3.57 -23.48 1.27
N LEU A 102 -3.77 -22.30 0.71
CA LEU A 102 -3.50 -21.03 1.37
C LEU A 102 -4.36 -20.85 2.63
N LYS A 103 -3.71 -20.35 3.65
CA LYS A 103 -4.37 -19.93 4.91
C LYS A 103 -4.64 -18.43 4.87
N PRO A 104 -5.67 -17.95 5.58
CA PRO A 104 -5.90 -16.54 5.78
C PRO A 104 -4.72 -15.84 6.48
N GLU A 105 -4.41 -14.63 6.05
CA GLU A 105 -3.46 -13.76 6.71
C GLU A 105 -4.04 -13.21 8.02
N LYS A 106 -3.21 -13.13 9.04
CA LYS A 106 -3.55 -12.53 10.33
C LYS A 106 -2.53 -11.47 10.70
N SER A 107 -2.98 -10.39 11.30
CA SER A 107 -2.09 -9.35 11.80
C SER A 107 -2.45 -8.90 13.20
N LEU A 108 -1.44 -8.42 13.91
CA LEU A 108 -1.59 -7.69 15.15
C LEU A 108 -0.79 -6.39 15.03
N SER A 109 -1.52 -5.28 15.08
CA SER A 109 -0.98 -3.94 14.87
C SER A 109 -0.98 -3.16 16.17
N TYR A 110 0.08 -2.39 16.38
CA TYR A 110 0.25 -1.44 17.47
C TYR A 110 0.66 -0.11 16.86
N GLU A 111 -0.02 0.95 17.25
CA GLU A 111 0.27 2.31 16.83
C GLU A 111 0.24 3.25 18.05
N PHE A 112 1.17 4.16 18.08
CA PHE A 112 1.22 5.24 19.07
C PHE A 112 1.62 6.52 18.36
N SER A 113 0.92 7.62 18.63
CA SER A 113 1.30 8.91 18.08
C SER A 113 0.99 10.07 18.99
N ILE A 114 1.75 11.14 18.78
CA ILE A 114 1.55 12.45 19.40
C ILE A 114 1.40 13.47 18.29
N GLU A 115 0.36 14.29 18.39
CA GLU A 115 0.09 15.41 17.50
C GLU A 115 0.06 16.69 18.34
N LYS A 116 0.81 17.70 17.91
CA LYS A 116 0.88 19.00 18.57
C LYS A 116 0.66 20.13 17.61
N ASP A 117 -0.27 20.99 17.96
CA ASP A 117 -0.46 22.31 17.33
C ASP A 117 0.43 23.33 18.04
N PHE A 118 1.50 23.80 17.40
CA PHE A 118 2.41 24.79 17.98
C PHE A 118 1.83 26.19 17.99
N ASP A 119 1.02 26.46 16.96
CA ASP A 119 0.24 27.67 16.76
C ASP A 119 -0.90 27.40 15.75
N GLU A 120 -1.66 28.44 15.38
CA GLU A 120 -2.77 28.35 14.42
C GLU A 120 -2.33 27.90 13.00
N ASN A 121 -1.03 27.92 12.72
CA ASN A 121 -0.46 27.66 11.41
C ASN A 121 0.39 26.38 11.36
N THR A 122 0.77 25.81 12.49
CA THR A 122 1.79 24.75 12.57
C THR A 122 1.30 23.54 13.34
N THR A 123 1.16 22.42 12.68
CA THR A 123 0.88 21.11 13.30
C THR A 123 2.02 20.15 13.02
N VAL A 124 2.46 19.43 14.03
CA VAL A 124 3.47 18.36 13.94
C VAL A 124 2.90 17.07 14.50
N HIS A 125 3.11 15.99 13.76
CA HIS A 125 2.73 14.63 14.15
C HIS A 125 3.98 13.75 14.21
N LEU A 126 4.12 13.00 15.30
CA LEU A 126 5.14 11.95 15.48
C LEU A 126 4.43 10.65 15.83
N GLY A 127 4.67 9.60 15.04
CA GLY A 127 4.09 8.28 15.22
C GLY A 127 5.14 7.18 15.23
N ALA A 128 4.81 6.08 15.87
CA ALA A 128 5.52 4.82 15.80
C ALA A 128 4.51 3.69 15.64
N PHE A 129 4.85 2.70 14.83
CA PHE A 129 3.97 1.57 14.58
C PHE A 129 4.74 0.26 14.51
N ARG A 130 4.02 -0.82 14.78
CA ARG A 130 4.46 -2.18 14.54
C ARG A 130 3.28 -3.03 14.11
N ASN A 131 3.51 -3.81 13.05
CA ASN A 131 2.56 -4.76 12.52
C ASN A 131 3.24 -6.14 12.43
N ASP A 132 2.78 -7.09 13.23
CA ASP A 132 3.21 -8.47 13.19
C ASP A 132 2.21 -9.26 12.35
N LEU A 133 2.67 -9.86 11.23
CA LEU A 133 1.85 -10.62 10.30
C LEU A 133 2.18 -12.11 10.42
N LYS A 134 1.15 -12.92 10.32
CA LYS A 134 1.22 -14.37 10.19
C LYS A 134 0.53 -14.85 8.92
N ASP A 135 1.10 -15.86 8.32
CA ASP A 135 0.57 -16.48 7.11
C ASP A 135 0.37 -15.49 5.95
N MET A 136 1.21 -14.45 5.84
CA MET A 136 1.14 -13.47 4.76
C MET A 136 1.25 -14.15 3.40
N ILE A 137 0.30 -13.87 2.51
CA ILE A 137 0.28 -14.46 1.17
C ILE A 137 1.22 -13.68 0.27
N LYS A 138 2.10 -14.42 -0.42
CA LYS A 138 3.06 -13.85 -1.34
C LYS A 138 3.19 -14.71 -2.59
N GLU A 139 3.45 -14.04 -3.70
CA GLU A 139 3.85 -14.72 -4.93
C GLU A 139 5.17 -15.47 -4.76
N TYR A 140 5.23 -16.62 -5.37
CA TYR A 140 6.36 -17.52 -5.27
C TYR A 140 6.70 -18.11 -6.64
N ASP A 141 7.95 -17.95 -7.05
CA ASP A 141 8.50 -18.61 -8.23
C ASP A 141 8.82 -20.07 -7.86
N THR A 142 8.15 -21.02 -8.49
CA THR A 142 8.32 -22.44 -8.20
C THR A 142 9.68 -22.99 -8.64
N GLY A 143 10.44 -22.23 -9.43
CA GLY A 143 11.65 -22.71 -10.09
C GLY A 143 11.39 -23.70 -11.23
N ILE A 144 10.11 -23.96 -11.56
CA ILE A 144 9.69 -24.87 -12.62
C ILE A 144 9.27 -24.06 -13.84
N ASN A 145 9.54 -24.61 -15.00
CA ASN A 145 9.17 -24.01 -16.28
C ASN A 145 8.07 -24.84 -16.97
N THR A 146 7.16 -24.20 -17.70
CA THR A 146 6.07 -24.86 -18.43
C THR A 146 6.56 -25.92 -19.40
N SER A 147 7.75 -25.75 -19.98
CA SER A 147 8.40 -26.74 -20.84
C SER A 147 8.73 -28.05 -20.13
N SER A 148 8.84 -28.06 -18.82
CA SER A 148 9.09 -29.27 -18.02
C SER A 148 7.84 -30.16 -17.87
N ALA A 149 6.65 -29.63 -18.19
CA ALA A 149 5.38 -30.35 -18.10
C ALA A 149 4.45 -30.01 -19.29
N PRO A 150 4.87 -30.27 -20.54
CA PRO A 150 4.16 -29.80 -21.73
C PRO A 150 2.72 -30.35 -21.87
N GLY A 151 2.44 -31.49 -21.25
CA GLY A 151 1.08 -32.05 -21.22
C GLY A 151 0.09 -31.29 -20.35
N LEU A 152 0.58 -30.50 -19.39
CA LEU A 152 -0.21 -29.68 -18.47
C LEU A 152 -0.40 -28.24 -19.00
N TYR A 153 0.53 -27.78 -19.81
CA TYR A 153 0.61 -26.42 -20.33
C TYR A 153 0.73 -26.42 -21.87
N PRO A 154 -0.29 -26.93 -22.60
CA PRO A 154 -0.21 -27.06 -24.05
C PRO A 154 -0.10 -25.68 -24.73
N GLY A 155 0.87 -25.54 -25.63
CA GLY A 155 1.14 -24.29 -26.33
C GLY A 155 2.05 -23.29 -25.64
N LEU A 156 2.44 -23.54 -24.40
CA LEU A 156 3.40 -22.71 -23.66
C LEU A 156 4.81 -23.30 -23.79
N THR A 157 5.77 -22.47 -24.13
CA THR A 157 7.08 -22.98 -24.57
C THR A 157 8.22 -22.72 -23.62
N ASN A 158 8.11 -21.81 -22.66
CA ASN A 158 9.18 -21.54 -21.68
C ASN A 158 8.80 -20.53 -20.60
N ASP A 159 7.60 -20.60 -20.07
CA ASP A 159 7.16 -19.66 -19.03
C ASP A 159 7.49 -20.19 -17.64
N ARG A 160 7.87 -19.30 -16.73
CA ARG A 160 8.07 -19.62 -15.32
C ARG A 160 6.71 -19.90 -14.67
N ILE A 161 6.62 -20.95 -13.88
CA ILE A 161 5.41 -21.23 -13.12
C ILE A 161 5.49 -20.47 -11.79
N MET A 162 4.60 -19.49 -11.64
CA MET A 162 4.39 -18.72 -10.43
C MET A 162 3.22 -19.29 -9.65
N THR A 163 3.28 -19.25 -8.33
CA THR A 163 2.18 -19.62 -7.44
C THR A 163 2.13 -18.68 -6.24
N TYR A 164 1.30 -19.00 -5.26
CA TYR A 164 1.18 -18.26 -4.01
C TYR A 164 1.52 -19.17 -2.84
N LYS A 165 2.19 -18.63 -1.82
CA LYS A 165 2.47 -19.33 -0.56
C LYS A 165 2.28 -18.39 0.63
N ASN A 166 1.98 -18.97 1.79
CA ASN A 166 2.01 -18.22 3.04
C ASN A 166 3.46 -18.09 3.53
N ILE A 167 3.84 -16.87 3.89
CA ILE A 167 5.03 -16.58 4.69
C ILE A 167 4.62 -16.73 6.16
N PRO A 168 5.24 -17.62 6.96
CA PRO A 168 4.81 -17.90 8.32
C PRO A 168 4.78 -16.67 9.21
N GLU A 169 5.83 -15.84 9.16
CA GLU A 169 5.94 -14.63 9.98
C GLU A 169 6.63 -13.48 9.23
N ALA A 170 6.01 -12.32 9.26
CA ALA A 170 6.63 -11.06 8.81
C ALA A 170 6.39 -9.96 9.85
N THR A 171 7.28 -8.98 9.93
CA THR A 171 7.11 -7.80 10.78
C THR A 171 7.38 -6.56 9.96
N MET A 172 6.51 -5.56 10.11
CA MET A 172 6.71 -4.20 9.62
C MET A 172 6.64 -3.25 10.80
N GLN A 173 7.69 -2.46 11.03
CA GLN A 173 7.73 -1.49 12.12
C GLN A 173 8.45 -0.22 11.66
N GLY A 174 8.07 0.90 12.23
CA GLY A 174 8.63 2.15 11.79
C GLY A 174 8.26 3.35 12.64
N VAL A 175 8.76 4.49 12.16
CA VAL A 175 8.50 5.81 12.76
C VAL A 175 8.08 6.76 11.66
N GLU A 176 7.09 7.58 11.95
CA GLU A 176 6.53 8.58 11.06
C GLU A 176 6.63 9.96 11.70
N LEU A 177 7.14 10.92 10.95
CA LEU A 177 7.16 12.33 11.34
C LEU A 177 6.50 13.13 10.20
N SER A 178 5.54 13.97 10.55
CA SER A 178 5.01 14.94 9.58
C SER A 178 4.81 16.31 10.22
N ALA A 179 4.97 17.34 9.41
CA ALA A 179 4.72 18.72 9.78
C ALA A 179 3.96 19.42 8.68
N SER A 180 2.94 20.19 9.06
CA SER A 180 2.20 21.09 8.19
C SER A 180 2.32 22.50 8.70
N HIS A 181 2.66 23.46 7.84
CA HIS A 181 2.82 24.86 8.20
C HIS A 181 2.22 25.79 7.14
N LYS A 182 1.38 26.73 7.58
CA LYS A 182 0.90 27.81 6.75
C LYS A 182 1.94 28.95 6.75
N VAL A 183 2.79 28.97 5.74
CA VAL A 183 3.95 29.88 5.62
C VAL A 183 3.51 31.32 5.41
N ALA A 184 2.43 31.54 4.65
CA ALA A 184 1.84 32.83 4.34
C ALA A 184 0.36 32.68 4.04
N LYS A 185 -0.33 33.80 3.76
CA LYS A 185 -1.69 33.73 3.29
C LYS A 185 -1.78 32.82 2.06
N ASP A 186 -2.65 31.79 2.14
CA ASP A 186 -2.93 30.84 1.08
C ASP A 186 -1.75 29.92 0.67
N ILE A 187 -0.60 29.95 1.39
CA ILE A 187 0.56 29.09 1.11
C ILE A 187 0.79 28.10 2.25
N TYR A 188 0.79 26.82 1.91
CA TYR A 188 0.96 25.71 2.83
C TYR A 188 2.19 24.89 2.45
N LEU A 189 2.96 24.50 3.45
CA LEU A 189 4.12 23.62 3.37
C LEU A 189 3.82 22.33 4.14
N ASN A 190 4.07 21.17 3.54
CA ASN A 190 3.96 19.87 4.16
C ASN A 190 5.30 19.14 4.05
N LEU A 191 5.76 18.61 5.16
CA LEU A 191 6.97 17.79 5.27
C LEU A 191 6.60 16.45 5.88
N GLY A 192 7.23 15.38 5.41
CA GLY A 192 7.05 14.06 5.98
C GLY A 192 8.32 13.24 5.89
N TYR A 193 8.50 12.38 6.87
CA TYR A 193 9.55 11.38 6.91
C TYR A 193 9.01 10.09 7.49
N ASN A 194 9.24 8.98 6.76
CA ASN A 194 8.94 7.64 7.21
C ASN A 194 10.21 6.80 7.25
N PHE A 195 10.43 6.11 8.36
CA PHE A 195 11.36 5.01 8.47
C PHE A 195 10.58 3.69 8.57
N LEU A 196 10.91 2.71 7.73
CA LEU A 196 10.30 1.38 7.72
C LEU A 196 11.35 0.28 7.79
N ASP A 197 11.24 -0.59 8.79
CA ASP A 197 11.94 -1.87 8.86
C ASP A 197 10.91 -3.00 8.66
N ALA A 198 10.89 -3.56 7.44
CA ALA A 198 9.96 -4.61 7.03
C ALA A 198 10.74 -5.89 6.72
N LYS A 199 10.45 -6.98 7.42
CA LYS A 199 11.21 -8.24 7.36
C LYS A 199 10.30 -9.46 7.27
N ASP A 200 10.66 -10.37 6.39
CA ASP A 200 10.32 -11.79 6.51
C ASP A 200 11.19 -12.38 7.61
N LYS A 201 10.59 -12.82 8.73
CA LYS A 201 11.32 -13.40 9.86
C LYS A 201 11.78 -14.82 9.58
N THR A 202 11.13 -15.50 8.65
CA THR A 202 11.44 -16.90 8.32
C THR A 202 12.72 -16.98 7.50
N GLU A 203 12.86 -16.10 6.52
CA GLU A 203 14.05 -16.05 5.66
C GLU A 203 15.11 -15.06 6.17
N GLY A 204 14.78 -14.23 7.18
CA GLY A 204 15.67 -13.20 7.72
C GLY A 204 15.92 -12.04 6.76
N MET A 205 15.17 -11.96 5.65
CA MET A 205 15.34 -10.97 4.61
C MET A 205 14.35 -9.78 4.77
N ARG A 206 14.70 -8.66 4.17
CA ARG A 206 13.76 -7.55 4.00
C ARG A 206 12.62 -7.97 3.07
N LEU A 207 11.43 -7.43 3.32
CA LEU A 207 10.33 -7.52 2.33
C LEU A 207 10.71 -6.68 1.11
N ILE A 208 10.56 -7.29 -0.08
CA ILE A 208 10.78 -6.58 -1.35
C ILE A 208 9.73 -5.48 -1.56
N ASP A 209 10.03 -4.57 -2.45
CA ASP A 209 9.19 -3.43 -2.83
C ASP A 209 8.89 -2.47 -1.65
N THR A 210 9.87 -2.37 -0.74
CA THR A 210 9.82 -1.48 0.42
C THR A 210 10.97 -0.48 0.43
N SER A 211 10.68 0.78 0.73
CA SER A 211 11.68 1.81 1.01
C SER A 211 12.01 1.84 2.49
N ARG A 212 13.31 1.86 2.85
CA ARG A 212 13.70 2.02 4.25
C ARG A 212 13.42 3.43 4.77
N HIS A 213 13.60 4.43 3.90
CA HIS A 213 13.30 5.82 4.21
C HIS A 213 12.48 6.42 3.08
N GLN A 214 11.46 7.17 3.44
CA GLN A 214 10.66 7.96 2.52
C GLN A 214 10.58 9.39 3.04
N ILE A 215 10.90 10.34 2.17
CA ILE A 215 10.80 11.77 2.46
C ILE A 215 9.76 12.35 1.53
N THR A 216 8.81 13.09 2.09
CA THR A 216 7.79 13.81 1.35
C THR A 216 7.94 15.30 1.57
N PHE A 217 7.76 16.07 0.51
CA PHE A 217 7.74 17.52 0.53
C PHE A 217 6.59 17.99 -0.33
N GLY A 218 5.75 18.84 0.19
CA GLY A 218 4.62 19.42 -0.54
C GLY A 218 4.56 20.93 -0.30
N VAL A 219 4.28 21.67 -1.36
CA VAL A 219 3.95 23.09 -1.30
C VAL A 219 2.66 23.32 -2.07
N SER A 220 1.71 24.02 -1.48
CA SER A 220 0.49 24.39 -2.18
C SER A 220 0.13 25.86 -1.98
N TYR A 221 -0.32 26.48 -3.05
CA TYR A 221 -0.98 27.78 -3.04
C TYR A 221 -2.47 27.57 -3.28
N GLN A 222 -3.28 27.93 -2.29
CA GLN A 222 -4.73 27.72 -2.26
C GLN A 222 -5.43 29.06 -1.99
N PRO A 223 -5.64 29.90 -3.03
CA PRO A 223 -6.23 31.23 -2.86
C PRO A 223 -7.70 31.13 -2.43
N GLU A 224 -8.11 32.04 -1.55
CA GLU A 224 -9.53 32.17 -1.15
C GLU A 224 -10.45 32.42 -2.34
N ASN A 225 -9.95 33.15 -3.35
CA ASN A 225 -10.69 33.34 -4.60
C ASN A 225 -10.62 32.06 -5.45
N ILE A 226 -11.69 31.27 -5.48
CA ILE A 226 -11.80 30.05 -6.27
C ILE A 226 -11.58 30.21 -7.77
N TYR A 227 -11.74 31.44 -8.31
CA TYR A 227 -11.47 31.78 -9.71
C TYR A 227 -9.99 32.11 -9.98
N ALA A 228 -9.15 32.18 -8.95
CA ALA A 228 -7.70 32.20 -9.12
C ALA A 228 -7.18 30.77 -9.34
N TRP A 229 -5.98 30.66 -9.89
CA TRP A 229 -5.30 29.37 -9.99
C TRP A 229 -4.84 28.92 -8.62
N ASP A 230 -5.24 27.71 -8.20
CA ASP A 230 -4.50 26.97 -7.18
C ASP A 230 -3.31 26.27 -7.82
N VAL A 231 -2.26 26.00 -7.05
CA VAL A 231 -1.10 25.25 -7.51
C VAL A 231 -0.63 24.33 -6.37
N SER A 232 -0.36 23.07 -6.66
CA SER A 232 0.34 22.16 -5.75
C SER A 232 1.57 21.58 -6.43
N PHE A 233 2.63 21.44 -5.65
CA PHE A 233 3.84 20.72 -6.00
C PHE A 233 4.12 19.72 -4.89
N ASP A 234 4.30 18.45 -5.28
CA ASP A 234 4.56 17.35 -4.37
C ASP A 234 5.80 16.59 -4.84
N LEU A 235 6.64 16.21 -3.87
CA LEU A 235 7.85 15.44 -4.09
C LEU A 235 7.88 14.29 -3.10
N VAL A 236 8.17 13.08 -3.59
CA VAL A 236 8.38 11.89 -2.77
C VAL A 236 9.71 11.26 -3.15
N SER A 237 10.61 11.15 -2.18
CA SER A 237 11.91 10.48 -2.33
C SER A 237 11.90 9.15 -1.60
N HIS A 238 12.19 8.10 -2.34
CA HIS A 238 12.37 6.74 -1.85
C HIS A 238 13.85 6.44 -1.73
N LEU A 239 14.32 6.20 -0.51
CA LEU A 239 15.72 5.90 -0.25
C LEU A 239 15.86 4.48 0.25
N ASN A 240 16.87 3.79 -0.23
CA ASN A 240 17.14 2.40 0.08
C ASN A 240 15.89 1.52 -0.20
N TYR A 241 15.28 1.72 -1.38
CA TYR A 241 14.19 0.89 -1.88
C TYR A 241 14.74 -0.48 -2.25
N PHE A 242 14.27 -1.52 -1.59
CA PHE A 242 14.74 -2.90 -1.75
C PHE A 242 13.83 -3.64 -2.74
N TYR A 243 14.42 -4.21 -3.79
CA TYR A 243 13.68 -4.87 -4.86
C TYR A 243 14.41 -6.10 -5.38
N ARG A 244 13.66 -6.98 -6.06
CA ARG A 244 14.24 -8.07 -6.84
C ARG A 244 14.64 -7.52 -8.22
N ASP A 245 15.90 -7.69 -8.58
CA ASP A 245 16.40 -7.33 -9.90
C ASP A 245 16.07 -8.44 -10.91
N ASN A 246 15.03 -8.25 -11.68
CA ASN A 246 14.55 -9.25 -12.63
C ASN A 246 15.48 -9.43 -13.84
N GLU A 247 16.31 -8.43 -14.17
CA GLU A 247 17.26 -8.52 -15.29
C GLU A 247 18.46 -9.41 -14.93
N ARG A 248 18.93 -9.32 -13.68
CA ARG A 248 20.06 -10.10 -13.17
C ARG A 248 19.65 -11.40 -12.48
N SER A 249 18.37 -11.54 -12.14
CA SER A 249 17.85 -12.73 -11.45
C SER A 249 17.65 -13.89 -12.42
N THR A 250 18.02 -15.08 -11.97
CA THR A 250 17.60 -16.33 -12.60
C THR A 250 16.65 -17.07 -11.67
N MET A 251 15.99 -18.13 -12.17
CA MET A 251 15.09 -18.96 -11.35
C MET A 251 15.83 -19.55 -10.13
N ALA A 252 17.06 -20.01 -10.33
CA ALA A 252 17.87 -20.65 -9.27
C ALA A 252 18.58 -19.65 -8.36
N ASN A 253 18.82 -18.42 -8.83
CA ASN A 253 19.60 -17.41 -8.12
C ASN A 253 18.90 -16.04 -8.21
N PRO A 254 17.96 -15.74 -7.30
CA PRO A 254 17.35 -14.42 -7.22
C PRO A 254 18.38 -13.39 -6.78
N VAL A 255 18.47 -12.29 -7.51
CA VAL A 255 19.32 -11.14 -7.18
C VAL A 255 18.47 -10.03 -6.60
N TYR A 256 18.85 -9.53 -5.43
CA TYR A 256 18.19 -8.40 -4.78
C TYR A 256 19.13 -7.21 -4.75
N ASP A 257 18.57 -6.02 -4.85
CA ASP A 257 19.34 -4.78 -4.85
C ASP A 257 18.56 -3.66 -4.17
N THR A 258 19.22 -2.53 -4.00
CA THR A 258 18.61 -1.30 -3.46
C THR A 258 18.85 -0.14 -4.40
N LYS A 259 17.88 0.76 -4.48
CA LYS A 259 17.99 2.00 -5.26
C LYS A 259 17.35 3.18 -4.52
N ASN A 260 17.72 4.37 -4.96
CA ASN A 260 17.09 5.61 -4.56
C ASN A 260 16.42 6.24 -5.78
N PHE A 261 15.23 6.80 -5.59
CA PHE A 261 14.55 7.56 -6.63
C PHE A 261 13.64 8.61 -6.03
N THR A 262 13.29 9.61 -6.83
CA THR A 262 12.41 10.70 -6.44
C THR A 262 11.38 10.92 -7.53
N ILE A 263 10.13 11.02 -7.12
CA ILE A 263 8.99 11.37 -7.98
C ILE A 263 8.51 12.76 -7.58
N ALA A 264 8.34 13.64 -8.55
CA ALA A 264 7.80 14.97 -8.34
C ALA A 264 6.59 15.19 -9.23
N ASN A 265 5.56 15.84 -8.70
CA ASN A 265 4.31 16.13 -9.38
C ASN A 265 3.99 17.61 -9.24
N ILE A 266 3.34 18.18 -10.25
CA ILE A 266 2.73 19.49 -10.18
C ILE A 266 1.32 19.44 -10.70
N MET A 267 0.41 20.08 -9.98
CA MET A 267 -1.00 20.19 -10.36
C MET A 267 -1.45 21.64 -10.20
N THR A 268 -2.27 22.11 -11.11
CA THR A 268 -2.94 23.41 -10.99
C THR A 268 -4.39 23.29 -11.42
N SER A 269 -5.26 24.04 -10.77
CA SER A 269 -6.68 24.08 -11.10
C SER A 269 -7.30 25.45 -10.84
N LYS A 270 -8.44 25.69 -11.41
CA LYS A 270 -9.29 26.86 -11.09
C LYS A 270 -10.74 26.64 -11.52
N TYR A 271 -11.66 27.33 -10.87
CA TYR A 271 -13.01 27.48 -11.39
C TYR A 271 -13.04 28.54 -12.49
N ILE A 272 -13.60 28.24 -13.66
CA ILE A 272 -13.87 29.20 -14.72
C ILE A 272 -15.26 29.85 -14.58
N ASN A 273 -16.16 29.14 -13.87
CA ASN A 273 -17.44 29.67 -13.38
C ASN A 273 -17.85 28.81 -12.14
N LYS A 274 -19.00 29.11 -11.52
CA LYS A 274 -19.46 28.45 -10.29
C LYS A 274 -19.63 26.91 -10.39
N ASP A 275 -19.84 26.41 -11.60
CA ASP A 275 -20.18 25.03 -11.88
C ASP A 275 -19.05 24.27 -12.62
N THR A 276 -18.03 24.99 -13.11
CA THR A 276 -16.99 24.39 -13.95
C THR A 276 -15.59 24.64 -13.40
N LYS A 277 -14.89 23.57 -13.09
CA LYS A 277 -13.48 23.55 -12.69
C LYS A 277 -12.63 22.92 -13.77
N ILE A 278 -11.49 23.52 -14.10
CA ILE A 278 -10.48 22.94 -14.99
C ILE A 278 -9.22 22.60 -14.18
N TYR A 279 -8.51 21.59 -14.59
CA TYR A 279 -7.23 21.23 -13.99
C TYR A 279 -6.21 20.77 -15.03
N LEU A 280 -4.94 21.06 -14.73
CA LEU A 280 -3.77 20.68 -15.50
C LEU A 280 -2.75 20.07 -14.56
N GLY A 281 -2.03 19.06 -15.00
CA GLY A 281 -1.00 18.44 -14.17
C GLY A 281 0.09 17.74 -14.96
N ILE A 282 1.22 17.58 -14.29
CA ILE A 282 2.33 16.75 -14.74
C ILE A 282 2.69 15.83 -13.58
N ASP A 283 2.45 14.53 -13.74
CA ASP A 283 2.92 13.54 -12.80
C ASP A 283 4.30 13.05 -13.22
N ASN A 284 5.10 12.71 -12.22
CA ASN A 284 6.43 12.17 -12.40
C ASN A 284 7.30 13.05 -13.34
N ILE A 285 7.46 14.32 -12.96
CA ILE A 285 8.27 15.31 -13.70
C ILE A 285 9.70 14.79 -13.96
N SER A 286 10.24 14.05 -12.99
CA SER A 286 11.56 13.40 -13.08
C SER A 286 11.63 12.31 -14.16
N ASN A 287 10.49 11.88 -14.69
CA ASN A 287 10.37 10.79 -15.66
C ASN A 287 11.04 9.48 -15.17
N HIS A 288 10.95 9.24 -13.85
CA HIS A 288 11.44 7.99 -13.30
C HIS A 288 10.62 6.83 -13.83
N GLN A 289 11.25 5.84 -14.41
CA GLN A 289 10.61 4.63 -14.90
C GLN A 289 11.19 3.44 -14.17
N ASN A 290 10.32 2.58 -13.71
CA ASN A 290 10.71 1.35 -13.05
C ASN A 290 10.06 0.17 -13.78
N PHE A 291 10.86 -0.60 -14.49
CA PHE A 291 10.43 -1.73 -15.32
C PHE A 291 10.39 -3.06 -14.54
N GLY A 292 10.00 -3.05 -13.29
CA GLY A 292 9.69 -4.28 -12.56
C GLY A 292 8.18 -4.59 -12.64
N LEU A 293 7.79 -5.85 -12.72
CA LEU A 293 6.38 -6.28 -12.83
C LEU A 293 5.49 -5.72 -11.68
N PHE A 294 6.07 -5.38 -10.55
CA PHE A 294 5.40 -4.84 -9.36
C PHE A 294 6.14 -3.62 -8.77
N ALA A 295 7.07 -3.08 -9.51
CA ALA A 295 7.83 -1.94 -9.07
C ALA A 295 6.95 -0.68 -9.11
N ASP A 296 6.87 0.05 -8.06
CA ASP A 296 6.27 1.37 -7.75
C ASP A 296 5.17 1.94 -8.69
N GLY A 297 4.76 1.20 -9.74
CA GLY A 297 3.72 1.62 -10.68
C GLY A 297 4.04 2.88 -11.49
N SER A 298 5.29 3.33 -11.51
CA SER A 298 5.62 4.57 -12.20
C SER A 298 5.66 4.37 -13.72
N LEU A 299 4.60 4.84 -14.36
CA LEU A 299 4.44 4.81 -15.83
C LEU A 299 5.33 5.83 -16.57
N GLY A 300 6.28 6.46 -15.88
CA GLY A 300 7.00 7.60 -16.43
C GLY A 300 6.19 8.89 -16.32
N ARG A 301 6.63 9.94 -17.04
CA ARG A 301 5.96 11.24 -17.01
C ARG A 301 4.59 11.18 -17.69
N MET A 302 3.58 11.67 -17.00
CA MET A 302 2.21 11.77 -17.52
C MET A 302 1.73 13.23 -17.49
N TYR A 303 0.96 13.61 -18.50
CA TYR A 303 0.30 14.91 -18.57
C TYR A 303 -1.20 14.71 -18.36
N ARG A 304 -1.77 15.48 -17.45
CA ARG A 304 -3.21 15.46 -17.14
C ARG A 304 -3.87 16.74 -17.57
N VAL A 305 -5.00 16.61 -18.22
CA VAL A 305 -5.93 17.71 -18.53
C VAL A 305 -7.33 17.22 -18.24
N GLY A 306 -8.11 17.99 -17.51
CA GLY A 306 -9.48 17.61 -17.23
C GLY A 306 -10.37 18.79 -16.86
N MET A 307 -11.66 18.48 -16.84
CA MET A 307 -12.72 19.41 -16.48
C MET A 307 -13.73 18.68 -15.62
N GLU A 308 -14.16 19.34 -14.56
CA GLU A 308 -15.28 18.92 -13.70
C GLU A 308 -16.42 19.90 -13.93
N TYR A 309 -17.62 19.39 -14.15
CA TYR A 309 -18.85 20.16 -14.27
C TYR A 309 -19.89 19.68 -13.27
N LYS A 310 -20.45 20.60 -12.51
CA LYS A 310 -21.45 20.34 -11.49
C LYS A 310 -22.82 20.69 -12.06
N PHE A 311 -23.71 19.72 -12.14
CA PHE A 311 -25.09 19.85 -12.60
C PHE A 311 -26.00 20.43 -11.52
#